data_5a902455d0631bde34137e3ae236cb55
#
_entry.id   5a902455d0631bde34137e3ae236cb55
#
_cell.length_a   1.000
_cell.length_b   1.000
_cell.length_c   1.000
_cell.angle_alpha   90.00
_cell.angle_beta   90.00
_cell.angle_gamma   90.00
#
_symmetry.space_group_name_H-M   'P 1'
#
loop_
_entity.id
_entity.type
_entity.pdbx_description
1 polymer ?
#
loop_
_entity_poly.entity_id
_entity_poly.type
_entity_poly.pdbx_seq_one_letter_code
_entity_poly.pdbx_strand_id
1 'polypeptide(L)'
;MSFGSGWFPVLAKAPGQSGYHTIAGALRDRGGVDVGEMRAATGPWCAELFGQEPDGPVADLMDLFAASWSRLGEVIEGFGSCLDLVATAGHSADRLVELLAWEHKMYRDVSPHDGERVPLFKRAQI
;
A
#
# COMPACT_ATOMS: atom_id res chain seq x y z
N MET A 1 3.35 1.69 3.00
CA MET A 1 3.33 2.06 1.57
C MET A 1 4.53 2.93 1.26
N SER A 2 5.34 2.51 0.29
CA SER A 2 6.52 3.27 -0.14
C SER A 2 6.09 4.27 -1.23
N PHE A 3 6.34 5.55 -0.98
CA PHE A 3 6.11 6.58 -1.98
C PHE A 3 7.35 6.71 -2.86
N GLY A 4 7.18 6.61 -4.17
CA GLY A 4 8.23 7.02 -5.09
C GLY A 4 8.55 8.49 -4.90
N SER A 5 9.84 8.84 -4.89
CA SER A 5 10.30 10.22 -4.64
C SER A 5 9.69 11.25 -5.61
N GLY A 6 9.31 10.83 -6.82
CA GLY A 6 8.67 11.69 -7.82
C GLY A 6 7.27 12.20 -7.46
N TRP A 7 6.56 11.53 -6.56
CA TRP A 7 5.21 11.92 -6.14
C TRP A 7 5.18 12.86 -4.95
N PHE A 8 6.27 12.93 -4.16
CA PHE A 8 6.31 13.78 -2.97
C PHE A 8 6.06 15.26 -3.21
N PRO A 9 6.59 15.89 -4.27
CA PRO A 9 6.34 17.31 -4.52
C PRO A 9 4.89 17.65 -4.80
N VAL A 10 4.13 16.73 -5.40
CA VAL A 10 2.76 16.97 -5.87
C VAL A 10 1.68 16.66 -4.84
N LEU A 11 2.02 15.91 -3.76
CA LEU A 11 1.10 15.70 -2.65
C LEU A 11 0.83 17.00 -1.89
N ALA A 12 -0.43 17.35 -1.71
CA ALA A 12 -0.84 18.40 -0.79
C ALA A 12 -0.49 17.97 0.66
N LYS A 13 0.27 18.81 1.37
CA LYS A 13 0.78 18.54 2.71
C LYS A 13 0.62 19.76 3.60
N ALA A 14 0.32 19.55 4.87
CA ALA A 14 0.43 20.64 5.84
C ALA A 14 1.90 21.09 5.99
N PRO A 15 2.15 22.36 6.35
CA PRO A 15 3.49 22.87 6.59
C PRO A 15 4.27 21.97 7.56
N GLY A 16 5.49 21.59 7.19
CA GLY A 16 6.37 20.73 8.01
C GLY A 16 6.03 19.24 7.99
N GLN A 17 4.99 18.82 7.28
CA GLN A 17 4.66 17.39 7.15
C GLN A 17 5.29 16.76 5.90
N SER A 18 5.65 15.48 6.02
CA SER A 18 6.03 14.65 4.88
C SER A 18 4.79 13.98 4.26
N GLY A 19 4.92 13.47 3.02
CA GLY A 19 3.86 12.67 2.41
C GLY A 19 3.46 11.45 3.27
N TYR A 20 4.43 10.81 3.92
CA TYR A 20 4.14 9.72 4.87
C TYR A 20 3.24 10.17 6.01
N HIS A 21 3.56 11.30 6.66
CA HIS A 21 2.74 11.81 7.78
C HIS A 21 1.33 12.20 7.33
N THR A 22 1.19 12.75 6.13
CA THR A 22 -0.12 13.09 5.56
C THR A 22 -0.99 11.83 5.40
N ILE A 23 -0.48 10.81 4.77
CA ILE A 23 -1.23 9.57 4.52
C ILE A 23 -1.45 8.76 5.80
N ALA A 24 -0.40 8.55 6.61
CA ALA A 24 -0.50 7.81 7.86
C ALA A 24 -1.37 8.54 8.91
N GLY A 25 -1.35 9.88 8.91
CA GLY A 25 -2.23 10.71 9.73
C GLY A 25 -3.70 10.49 9.37
N ALA A 26 -4.05 10.63 8.10
CA ALA A 26 -5.41 10.43 7.63
C ALA A 26 -5.96 9.04 7.99
N LEU A 27 -5.16 7.98 7.84
CA LEU A 27 -5.55 6.63 8.24
C LEU A 27 -5.75 6.49 9.75
N ARG A 28 -4.89 7.11 10.54
CA ARG A 28 -4.98 7.08 12.01
C ARG A 28 -6.20 7.85 12.50
N ASP A 29 -6.46 9.03 11.94
CA ASP A 29 -7.57 9.90 12.34
C ASP A 29 -8.92 9.25 11.99
N ARG A 30 -8.96 8.50 10.91
CA ARG A 30 -10.12 7.70 10.53
C ARG A 30 -10.34 6.46 11.41
N GLY A 31 -9.30 5.93 12.04
CA GLY A 31 -9.36 4.68 12.81
C GLY A 31 -9.15 3.41 11.98
N GLY A 32 -8.66 3.56 10.74
CA GLY A 32 -8.37 2.45 9.84
C GLY A 32 -9.30 2.35 8.64
N VAL A 33 -9.12 1.29 7.86
CA VAL A 33 -9.92 0.95 6.67
C VAL A 33 -10.20 -0.55 6.72
N ASP A 34 -11.46 -0.92 6.57
CA ASP A 34 -11.83 -2.33 6.56
C ASP A 34 -11.59 -3.00 5.19
N VAL A 35 -11.68 -4.32 5.15
CA VAL A 35 -11.38 -5.11 3.94
C VAL A 35 -12.39 -4.81 2.82
N GLY A 36 -13.65 -4.59 3.14
CA GLY A 36 -14.68 -4.23 2.16
C GLY A 36 -14.41 -2.87 1.53
N GLU A 37 -14.03 -1.88 2.34
CA GLU A 37 -13.61 -0.56 1.88
C GLU A 37 -12.34 -0.64 1.01
N MET A 38 -11.35 -1.45 1.41
CA MET A 38 -10.16 -1.68 0.60
C MET A 38 -10.52 -2.23 -0.78
N ARG A 39 -11.43 -3.21 -0.83
CA ARG A 39 -11.91 -3.83 -2.07
C ARG A 39 -12.64 -2.85 -2.98
N ALA A 40 -13.41 -1.95 -2.40
CA ALA A 40 -14.20 -0.94 -3.11
C ALA A 40 -13.42 0.36 -3.37
N ALA A 41 -12.15 0.46 -2.97
CA ALA A 41 -11.37 1.68 -3.10
C ALA A 41 -11.28 2.16 -4.56
N THR A 42 -11.48 3.47 -4.74
CA THR A 42 -11.31 4.17 -6.02
C THR A 42 -10.34 5.33 -5.85
N GLY A 43 -9.75 5.82 -6.95
CA GLY A 43 -8.87 7.00 -6.90
C GLY A 43 -9.51 8.21 -6.22
N PRO A 44 -10.74 8.62 -6.61
CA PRO A 44 -11.45 9.71 -5.94
C PRO A 44 -11.68 9.47 -4.44
N TRP A 45 -12.03 8.26 -4.05
CA TRP A 45 -12.18 7.91 -2.63
C TRP A 45 -10.86 8.00 -1.86
N CYS A 46 -9.75 7.55 -2.46
CA CYS A 46 -8.42 7.72 -1.88
C CYS A 46 -8.03 9.19 -1.77
N ALA A 47 -8.36 10.01 -2.78
CA ALA A 47 -8.11 11.45 -2.75
C ALA A 47 -8.87 12.11 -1.59
N GLU A 48 -10.16 11.86 -1.45
CA GLU A 48 -10.96 12.35 -0.32
C GLU A 48 -10.37 11.92 1.02
N LEU A 49 -10.05 10.65 1.18
CA LEU A 49 -9.48 10.10 2.41
C LEU A 49 -8.17 10.78 2.80
N PHE A 50 -7.32 11.09 1.83
CA PHE A 50 -5.99 11.66 2.06
C PHE A 50 -5.95 13.19 1.93
N GLY A 51 -7.11 13.85 1.78
CA GLY A 51 -7.21 15.30 1.63
C GLY A 51 -6.51 15.82 0.37
N GLN A 52 -6.64 15.07 -0.74
CA GLN A 52 -6.07 15.41 -2.03
C GLN A 52 -7.19 15.80 -3.01
N GLU A 53 -6.85 16.61 -4.03
CA GLU A 53 -7.78 16.94 -5.11
C GLU A 53 -7.95 15.74 -6.05
N PRO A 54 -9.18 15.25 -6.31
CA PRO A 54 -9.41 14.06 -7.13
C PRO A 54 -8.88 14.17 -8.57
N ASP A 55 -9.03 15.36 -9.16
CA ASP A 55 -8.61 15.66 -10.53
C ASP A 55 -7.26 16.41 -10.57
N GLY A 56 -6.53 16.39 -9.46
CA GLY A 56 -5.28 17.10 -9.28
C GLY A 56 -4.07 16.33 -9.83
N PRO A 57 -2.87 16.90 -9.68
CA PRO A 57 -1.63 16.30 -10.18
C PRO A 57 -1.26 14.97 -9.51
N VAL A 58 -2.01 14.59 -8.46
CA VAL A 58 -1.83 13.31 -7.74
C VAL A 58 -2.87 12.26 -8.12
N ALA A 59 -3.76 12.52 -9.07
CA ALA A 59 -4.83 11.59 -9.47
C ALA A 59 -4.28 10.18 -9.77
N ASP A 60 -3.23 10.08 -10.60
CA ASP A 60 -2.58 8.80 -10.94
C ASP A 60 -2.06 8.08 -9.69
N LEU A 61 -1.54 8.82 -8.69
CA LEU A 61 -1.09 8.23 -7.43
C LEU A 61 -2.28 7.71 -6.62
N MET A 62 -3.39 8.41 -6.61
CA MET A 62 -4.62 7.96 -5.92
C MET A 62 -5.18 6.70 -6.56
N ASP A 63 -5.14 6.60 -7.87
CA ASP A 63 -5.52 5.38 -8.60
C ASP A 63 -4.58 4.21 -8.27
N LEU A 64 -3.28 4.45 -8.13
CA LEU A 64 -2.32 3.43 -7.67
C LEU A 64 -2.59 2.98 -6.24
N PHE A 65 -2.97 3.89 -5.33
CA PHE A 65 -3.40 3.53 -3.98
C PHE A 65 -4.64 2.64 -4.03
N ALA A 66 -5.66 3.05 -4.78
CA ALA A 66 -6.90 2.31 -4.93
C ALA A 66 -6.65 0.90 -5.46
N ALA A 67 -5.87 0.76 -6.53
CA ALA A 67 -5.51 -0.53 -7.11
C ALA A 67 -4.71 -1.41 -6.11
N SER A 68 -3.79 -0.81 -5.36
CA SER A 68 -3.03 -1.53 -4.33
C SER A 68 -3.91 -2.01 -3.19
N TRP A 69 -4.82 -1.17 -2.72
CA TRP A 69 -5.72 -1.53 -1.63
C TRP A 69 -6.76 -2.56 -2.04
N SER A 70 -7.35 -2.41 -3.22
CA SER A 70 -8.28 -3.40 -3.75
C SER A 70 -7.60 -4.78 -3.82
N ARG A 71 -6.38 -4.84 -4.32
CA ARG A 71 -5.63 -6.10 -4.36
C ARG A 71 -5.24 -6.62 -2.96
N LEU A 72 -4.87 -5.73 -2.03
CA LEU A 72 -4.60 -6.14 -0.64
C LEU A 72 -5.85 -6.70 0.03
N GLY A 73 -7.00 -6.09 -0.19
CA GLY A 73 -8.28 -6.60 0.28
C GLY A 73 -8.58 -8.01 -0.23
N GLU A 74 -8.33 -8.28 -1.53
CA GLU A 74 -8.47 -9.62 -2.12
C GLU A 74 -7.54 -10.64 -1.42
N VAL A 75 -6.29 -10.27 -1.20
CA VAL A 75 -5.33 -11.14 -0.52
C VAL A 75 -5.82 -11.47 0.90
N ILE A 76 -6.22 -10.45 1.66
CA ILE A 76 -6.72 -10.63 3.04
C ILE A 76 -7.95 -11.54 3.06
N GLU A 77 -8.92 -11.33 2.16
CA GLU A 77 -10.09 -12.21 2.05
C GLU A 77 -9.71 -13.66 1.73
N GLY A 78 -8.71 -13.87 0.89
CA GLY A 78 -8.20 -15.21 0.56
C GLY A 78 -7.65 -15.97 1.78
N PHE A 79 -7.15 -15.24 2.78
CA PHE A 79 -6.70 -15.82 4.06
C PHE A 79 -7.80 -15.83 5.15
N GLY A 80 -8.93 -15.18 4.90
CA GLY A 80 -10.03 -15.03 5.85
C GLY A 80 -10.00 -13.70 6.61
N SER A 81 -8.87 -13.31 7.16
CA SER A 81 -8.67 -12.03 7.84
C SER A 81 -7.20 -11.59 7.86
N CYS A 82 -6.95 -10.33 8.24
CA CYS A 82 -5.58 -9.87 8.50
C CYS A 82 -4.87 -10.70 9.57
N LEU A 83 -5.59 -11.14 10.59
CA LEU A 83 -5.02 -11.96 11.66
C LEU A 83 -4.66 -13.35 11.16
N ASP A 84 -5.47 -13.95 10.30
CA ASP A 84 -5.20 -15.26 9.70
C ASP A 84 -4.00 -15.19 8.76
N LEU A 85 -3.87 -14.11 7.98
CA LEU A 85 -2.69 -13.86 7.15
C LEU A 85 -1.42 -13.81 8.00
N VAL A 86 -1.43 -13.05 9.10
CA VAL A 86 -0.29 -12.96 10.04
C VAL A 86 -0.04 -14.31 10.73
N ALA A 87 -1.10 -15.01 11.14
CA ALA A 87 -0.98 -16.34 11.76
C ALA A 87 -0.35 -17.37 10.80
N THR A 88 -0.70 -17.31 9.52
CA THR A 88 -0.12 -18.18 8.47
C THR A 88 1.39 -17.95 8.32
N ALA A 89 1.88 -16.76 8.62
CA ALA A 89 3.32 -16.48 8.64
C ALA A 89 4.06 -17.10 9.84
N GLY A 90 3.36 -17.69 10.81
CA GLY A 90 3.97 -18.40 11.94
C GLY A 90 4.86 -17.52 12.82
N HIS A 91 4.47 -16.26 13.05
CA HIS A 91 5.26 -15.26 13.79
C HIS A 91 6.60 -14.87 13.14
N SER A 92 6.78 -15.17 11.85
CA SER A 92 7.98 -14.79 11.09
C SER A 92 7.68 -13.59 10.19
N ALA A 93 8.41 -12.50 10.38
CA ALA A 93 8.31 -11.32 9.52
C ALA A 93 8.78 -11.63 8.09
N ASP A 94 9.83 -12.42 7.93
CA ASP A 94 10.34 -12.84 6.61
C ASP A 94 9.28 -13.63 5.85
N ARG A 95 8.61 -14.56 6.53
CA ARG A 95 7.54 -15.33 5.91
C ARG A 95 6.32 -14.47 5.54
N LEU A 96 5.97 -13.50 6.37
CA LEU A 96 4.89 -12.55 6.04
C LEU A 96 5.23 -11.74 4.80
N VAL A 97 6.46 -11.24 4.70
CA VAL A 97 6.97 -10.50 3.54
C VAL A 97 6.94 -11.36 2.26
N GLU A 98 7.35 -12.62 2.36
CA GLU A 98 7.27 -13.57 1.26
C GLU A 98 5.82 -13.79 0.80
N LEU A 99 4.89 -14.05 1.73
CA LEU A 99 3.47 -14.22 1.43
C LEU A 99 2.91 -12.98 0.73
N LEU A 100 3.16 -11.79 1.27
CA LEU A 100 2.71 -10.53 0.66
C LEU A 100 3.31 -10.33 -0.73
N ALA A 101 4.60 -10.59 -0.93
CA ALA A 101 5.26 -10.43 -2.23
C ALA A 101 4.76 -11.47 -3.27
N TRP A 102 4.37 -12.66 -2.84
CA TRP A 102 3.79 -13.66 -3.73
C TRP A 102 2.37 -13.30 -4.15
N GLU A 103 1.53 -12.96 -3.19
CA GLU A 103 0.10 -12.74 -3.41
C GLU A 103 -0.18 -11.36 -4.00
N HIS A 104 0.62 -10.36 -3.66
CA HIS A 104 0.42 -8.97 -4.09
C HIS A 104 1.52 -8.50 -5.05
N LYS A 105 1.21 -8.47 -6.34
CA LYS A 105 2.19 -8.16 -7.41
C LYS A 105 2.91 -6.81 -7.23
N MET A 106 2.26 -5.80 -6.65
CA MET A 106 2.87 -4.48 -6.41
C MET A 106 3.96 -4.52 -5.34
N TYR A 107 3.95 -5.54 -4.48
CA TYR A 107 5.00 -5.76 -3.47
C TYR A 107 6.14 -6.65 -3.98
N ARG A 108 5.99 -7.22 -5.16
CA ARG A 108 7.00 -8.08 -5.78
C ARG A 108 8.05 -7.22 -6.47
N ASP A 109 9.11 -6.90 -5.76
CA ASP A 109 10.28 -6.25 -6.33
C ASP A 109 11.39 -7.28 -6.57
N VAL A 110 11.85 -7.34 -7.81
CA VAL A 110 12.85 -8.29 -8.27
C VAL A 110 13.91 -7.53 -9.06
N SER A 111 15.17 -7.77 -8.76
CA SER A 111 16.30 -7.22 -9.48
C SER A 111 17.07 -8.33 -10.22
N PRO A 112 17.50 -8.11 -11.45
CA PRO A 112 18.45 -9.03 -12.11
C PRO A 112 19.83 -8.87 -11.48
N HIS A 113 20.45 -10.00 -11.12
CA HIS A 113 21.82 -10.07 -10.63
C HIS A 113 22.49 -11.33 -11.19
N ASP A 114 23.59 -11.18 -11.91
CA ASP A 114 24.33 -12.27 -12.55
C ASP A 114 23.49 -13.27 -13.37
N GLY A 115 22.47 -12.74 -14.06
CA GLY A 115 21.56 -13.56 -14.88
C GLY A 115 20.42 -14.21 -14.10
N GLU A 116 20.38 -14.10 -12.78
CA GLU A 116 19.31 -14.56 -11.91
C GLU A 116 18.37 -13.43 -11.51
N ARG A 117 17.14 -13.79 -11.15
CA ARG A 117 16.14 -12.85 -10.62
C ARG A 117 16.10 -12.95 -9.11
N VAL A 118 16.66 -11.96 -8.43
CA VAL A 118 16.72 -11.92 -6.97
C VAL A 118 15.55 -11.11 -6.42
N PRO A 119 14.67 -11.70 -5.59
CA PRO A 119 13.62 -10.96 -4.89
C PRO A 119 14.25 -10.09 -3.78
N LEU A 120 13.88 -8.82 -3.76
CA LEU A 120 14.40 -7.86 -2.77
C LEU A 120 13.48 -7.71 -1.55
N PHE A 121 12.20 -8.02 -1.69
CA PHE A 121 11.16 -7.90 -0.67
C PHE A 121 11.01 -6.50 -0.03
N LYS A 122 11.70 -5.51 -0.55
CA LYS A 122 11.78 -4.18 0.07
C LYS A 122 10.42 -3.48 0.13
N ARG A 123 9.60 -3.66 -0.91
CA ARG A 123 8.25 -3.06 -0.95
C ARG A 123 7.29 -3.70 0.06
N ALA A 124 7.48 -4.96 0.38
CA ALA A 124 6.65 -5.67 1.35
C ALA A 124 7.11 -5.44 2.81
N GLN A 125 8.34 -4.96 3.01
CA GLN A 125 8.90 -4.67 4.33
C GLN A 125 8.53 -3.27 4.86
N ILE A 126 8.11 -2.35 4.00
CA ILE A 126 7.78 -0.96 4.33
C ILE A 126 6.27 -0.82 4.52
#